data_fd878d339263358093b14f7d81c50e7e
#
_entry.id   fd878d339263358093b14f7d81c50e7e
#
_cell.length_a   1.000
_cell.length_b   1.000
_cell.length_c   1.000
_cell.angle_alpha   90.00
_cell.angle_beta   90.00
_cell.angle_gamma   90.00
#
_symmetry.space_group_name_H-M   'P 1'
#
loop_
_entity.id
_entity.type
_entity.pdbx_description
1 polymer ?
#
loop_
_entity_poly.entity_id
_entity_poly.type
_entity_poly.pdbx_seq_one_letter_code
_entity_poly.pdbx_strand_id
1 'polypeptide(L)'
;MKKQEDKHKQYTIVYKTKDYSWFKKTKGNRAATAAHKRKIRNSIVENDLKLPIFVTEDGTIRDGHNTFEVRKELSLDIYYMISPEFEALDVPRFNSGRENWSFTNTLDFYTTRQKKSYRVVAGKMSRYNMPIQETVALLKGEMSVSKYTNEDWKWGRYSLSMGEIKKFDSLLKPMRKAFDIRYPGDKMQRPFIRTIAKATKNSNFSWDRLNTVMRNNGAKLDGCRNETDYINTLSNMLDKGLTKSK
;
A
#
# COMPACT_ATOMS: atom_id res chain seq x y z
N MET A 1 29.06 -51.38 2.27
CA MET A 1 28.31 -50.52 3.20
C MET A 1 28.32 -49.13 2.62
N LYS A 2 27.21 -48.64 2.03
CA LYS A 2 27.08 -47.23 1.60
C LYS A 2 26.92 -46.37 2.85
N LYS A 3 27.86 -45.41 3.09
CA LYS A 3 27.71 -44.41 4.11
C LYS A 3 26.39 -43.67 3.85
N GLN A 4 25.48 -43.72 4.82
CA GLN A 4 24.35 -42.80 4.85
C GLN A 4 24.93 -41.37 4.96
N GLU A 5 24.84 -40.61 3.88
CA GLU A 5 25.15 -39.19 3.92
C GLU A 5 24.22 -38.52 4.92
N ASP A 6 24.82 -37.77 5.82
CA ASP A 6 24.15 -37.04 6.90
C ASP A 6 23.10 -36.11 6.28
N LYS A 7 21.82 -36.43 6.42
CA LYS A 7 20.68 -35.69 5.87
C LYS A 7 20.43 -34.36 6.60
N HIS A 8 21.16 -34.09 7.66
CA HIS A 8 21.00 -32.88 8.49
C HIS A 8 22.27 -32.04 8.45
N LYS A 9 22.31 -31.06 7.55
CA LYS A 9 23.34 -29.99 7.58
C LYS A 9 22.90 -28.92 8.58
N GLN A 10 23.81 -28.52 9.48
CA GLN A 10 23.58 -27.38 10.35
C GLN A 10 23.51 -26.12 9.47
N TYR A 11 22.33 -25.50 9.38
CA TYR A 11 22.08 -24.39 8.46
C TYR A 11 22.31 -23.02 9.14
N THR A 12 22.14 -22.94 10.46
CA THR A 12 22.17 -21.64 11.17
C THR A 12 22.48 -21.82 12.64
N ILE A 13 23.25 -20.85 13.18
CA ILE A 13 23.56 -20.75 14.63
C ILE A 13 22.66 -19.69 15.24
N VAL A 14 22.03 -20.01 16.37
CA VAL A 14 21.29 -19.03 17.19
C VAL A 14 22.25 -18.43 18.19
N TYR A 15 22.41 -17.13 18.13
CA TYR A 15 23.20 -16.33 19.06
C TYR A 15 22.31 -15.73 20.14
N LYS A 16 22.94 -15.35 21.27
CA LYS A 16 22.29 -14.70 22.39
C LYS A 16 23.14 -13.54 22.91
N THR A 17 22.51 -12.36 23.13
CA THR A 17 23.21 -11.20 23.72
C THR A 17 22.25 -10.28 24.46
N LYS A 18 22.79 -9.47 25.37
CA LYS A 18 22.15 -8.28 25.97
C LYS A 18 22.73 -6.97 25.43
N ASP A 19 23.65 -7.02 24.50
CA ASP A 19 24.14 -5.81 23.83
C ASP A 19 23.10 -5.34 22.79
N TYR A 20 22.19 -4.50 23.23
CA TYR A 20 21.15 -3.91 22.37
C TYR A 20 21.73 -2.87 21.40
N SER A 21 22.94 -2.34 21.68
CA SER A 21 23.55 -1.28 20.87
C SER A 21 24.06 -1.77 19.52
N TRP A 22 24.36 -3.06 19.42
CA TRP A 22 24.80 -3.70 18.19
C TRP A 22 23.71 -3.75 17.12
N PHE A 23 22.42 -3.78 17.54
CA PHE A 23 21.30 -3.95 16.63
C PHE A 23 20.89 -2.63 15.98
N LYS A 24 20.74 -2.63 14.64
CA LYS A 24 20.33 -1.50 13.83
C LYS A 24 18.91 -1.74 13.27
N LYS A 25 18.10 -0.69 13.27
CA LYS A 25 16.75 -0.77 12.68
C LYS A 25 16.80 -0.59 11.17
N THR A 26 16.06 -1.41 10.44
CA THR A 26 15.85 -1.22 9.00
C THR A 26 14.96 0.01 8.76
N LYS A 27 15.41 0.97 7.96
CA LYS A 27 14.61 2.13 7.54
C LYS A 27 13.37 1.68 6.75
N GLY A 28 12.22 2.32 6.98
CA GLY A 28 10.98 2.02 6.27
C GLY A 28 10.23 0.78 6.75
N ASN A 29 10.66 0.14 7.85
CA ASN A 29 9.87 -0.90 8.46
C ASN A 29 8.66 -0.29 9.19
N ARG A 30 7.50 -0.98 9.14
CA ARG A 30 6.28 -0.46 9.79
C ARG A 30 6.48 -0.36 11.30
N ALA A 31 5.97 0.73 11.88
CA ALA A 31 5.87 0.83 13.33
C ALA A 31 4.79 -0.14 13.85
N ALA A 32 5.11 -0.88 14.92
CA ALA A 32 4.10 -1.68 15.59
C ALA A 32 3.06 -0.80 16.28
N THR A 33 1.79 -1.21 16.21
CA THR A 33 0.76 -0.63 17.07
C THR A 33 1.01 -1.02 18.52
N ALA A 34 0.60 -0.15 19.46
CA ALA A 34 0.68 -0.46 20.90
C ALA A 34 -0.02 -1.79 21.26
N ALA A 35 -1.14 -2.08 20.59
CA ALA A 35 -1.87 -3.34 20.76
C ALA A 35 -1.04 -4.57 20.34
N HIS A 36 -0.29 -4.47 19.23
CA HIS A 36 0.56 -5.56 18.77
C HIS A 36 1.75 -5.79 19.71
N LYS A 37 2.43 -4.71 20.14
CA LYS A 37 3.52 -4.80 21.15
C LYS A 37 3.02 -5.43 22.46
N ARG A 38 1.81 -5.07 22.92
CA ARG A 38 1.20 -5.66 24.11
C ARG A 38 0.98 -7.17 23.97
N LYS A 39 0.51 -7.64 22.81
CA LYS A 39 0.35 -9.08 22.53
C LYS A 39 1.69 -9.83 22.61
N ILE A 40 2.74 -9.28 22.00
CA ILE A 40 4.08 -9.88 22.05
C ILE A 40 4.60 -9.90 23.50
N ARG A 41 4.44 -8.81 24.26
CA ARG A 41 4.83 -8.73 25.66
C ARG A 41 4.14 -9.79 26.50
N ASN A 42 2.81 -9.92 26.38
CA ASN A 42 2.04 -10.92 27.12
C ASN A 42 2.51 -12.34 26.78
N SER A 43 2.72 -12.62 25.49
CA SER A 43 3.23 -13.93 25.05
C SER A 43 4.61 -14.27 25.63
N ILE A 44 5.52 -13.29 25.67
CA ILE A 44 6.87 -13.48 26.24
C ILE A 44 6.80 -13.68 27.76
N VAL A 45 5.95 -12.92 28.46
CA VAL A 45 5.79 -13.03 29.92
C VAL A 45 5.13 -14.35 30.30
N GLU A 46 4.15 -14.82 29.51
CA GLU A 46 3.42 -16.06 29.76
C GLU A 46 4.29 -17.29 29.44
N ASN A 47 4.95 -17.29 28.28
CA ASN A 47 5.83 -18.39 27.85
C ASN A 47 6.87 -17.89 26.85
N ASP A 48 8.09 -17.59 27.34
CA ASP A 48 9.21 -17.14 26.51
C ASP A 48 9.79 -18.27 25.66
N LEU A 49 9.29 -18.44 24.46
CA LEU A 49 9.78 -19.44 23.49
C LEU A 49 11.19 -19.14 22.95
N LYS A 50 11.80 -18.02 23.33
CA LYS A 50 13.18 -17.61 22.94
C LYS A 50 13.36 -17.58 21.41
N LEU A 51 12.29 -17.21 20.67
CA LEU A 51 12.32 -17.16 19.22
C LEU A 51 13.36 -16.16 18.73
N PRO A 52 14.27 -16.55 17.82
CA PRO A 52 15.30 -15.66 17.33
C PRO A 52 14.72 -14.63 16.34
N ILE A 53 15.34 -13.45 16.33
CA ILE A 53 15.17 -12.44 15.29
C ILE A 53 16.20 -12.68 14.18
N PHE A 54 15.92 -12.18 12.96
CA PHE A 54 16.84 -12.29 11.83
C PHE A 54 17.58 -10.97 11.63
N VAL A 55 18.90 -11.06 11.52
CA VAL A 55 19.80 -9.91 11.33
C VAL A 55 20.81 -10.19 10.22
N THR A 56 21.38 -9.14 9.68
CA THR A 56 22.56 -9.21 8.81
C THR A 56 23.84 -9.23 9.65
N GLU A 57 24.99 -9.49 9.02
CA GLU A 57 26.30 -9.53 9.66
C GLU A 57 26.64 -8.23 10.40
N ASP A 58 26.14 -7.09 9.94
CA ASP A 58 26.35 -5.78 10.58
C ASP A 58 25.32 -5.45 11.69
N GLY A 59 24.49 -6.41 12.10
CA GLY A 59 23.47 -6.27 13.13
C GLY A 59 22.18 -5.59 12.67
N THR A 60 21.98 -5.35 11.38
CA THR A 60 20.73 -4.75 10.88
C THR A 60 19.59 -5.76 10.97
N ILE A 61 18.56 -5.45 11.75
CA ILE A 61 17.39 -6.31 11.92
C ILE A 61 16.60 -6.37 10.63
N ARG A 62 16.32 -7.57 10.13
CA ARG A 62 15.50 -7.82 8.93
C ARG A 62 14.10 -8.29 9.28
N ASP A 63 13.98 -9.16 10.31
CA ASP A 63 12.69 -9.55 10.88
C ASP A 63 12.79 -9.60 12.40
N GLY A 64 11.65 -9.43 13.09
CA GLY A 64 11.55 -9.46 14.53
C GLY A 64 11.79 -8.11 15.24
N HIS A 65 11.68 -6.96 14.54
CA HIS A 65 11.82 -5.62 15.15
C HIS A 65 10.95 -5.43 16.39
N ASN A 66 9.71 -5.89 16.35
CA ASN A 66 8.79 -5.76 17.48
C ASN A 66 9.18 -6.66 18.65
N THR A 67 9.65 -7.86 18.35
CA THR A 67 10.19 -8.78 19.35
C THR A 67 11.45 -8.18 20.01
N PHE A 68 12.36 -7.61 19.20
CA PHE A 68 13.54 -6.90 19.69
C PHE A 68 13.15 -5.76 20.65
N GLU A 69 12.24 -4.88 20.24
CA GLU A 69 11.78 -3.74 21.05
C GLU A 69 11.21 -4.22 22.39
N VAL A 70 10.31 -5.19 22.36
CA VAL A 70 9.67 -5.71 23.57
C VAL A 70 10.69 -6.39 24.49
N ARG A 71 11.60 -7.20 23.94
CA ARG A 71 12.65 -7.85 24.75
C ARG A 71 13.60 -6.84 25.38
N LYS A 72 13.97 -5.77 24.64
CA LYS A 72 14.76 -4.66 25.14
C LYS A 72 14.04 -3.92 26.28
N GLU A 73 12.74 -3.60 26.10
CA GLU A 73 11.92 -2.98 27.15
C GLU A 73 11.83 -3.83 28.42
N LEU A 74 11.84 -5.16 28.28
CA LEU A 74 11.82 -6.11 29.39
C LEU A 74 13.23 -6.46 29.93
N SER A 75 14.28 -5.87 29.40
CA SER A 75 15.68 -6.17 29.73
C SER A 75 16.06 -7.65 29.57
N LEU A 76 15.46 -8.34 28.60
CA LEU A 76 15.69 -9.75 28.29
C LEU A 76 16.77 -9.95 27.23
N ASP A 77 17.40 -11.11 27.23
CA ASP A 77 18.34 -11.50 26.17
C ASP A 77 17.66 -11.46 24.79
N ILE A 78 18.40 -10.99 23.78
CA ILE A 78 18.02 -11.09 22.38
C ILE A 78 18.57 -12.40 21.82
N TYR A 79 17.71 -13.24 21.28
CA TYR A 79 18.09 -14.40 20.47
C TYR A 79 18.05 -13.98 19.01
N TYR A 80 19.12 -14.28 18.24
CA TYR A 80 19.19 -13.84 16.86
C TYR A 80 19.94 -14.84 15.97
N MET A 81 19.64 -14.79 14.67
CA MET A 81 20.28 -15.56 13.63
C MET A 81 20.84 -14.60 12.59
N ILE A 82 22.10 -14.81 12.18
CA ILE A 82 22.72 -14.07 11.09
C ILE A 82 22.33 -14.76 9.77
N SER A 83 21.67 -14.03 8.88
CA SER A 83 21.32 -14.50 7.55
C SER A 83 21.90 -13.56 6.51
N PRO A 84 23.05 -13.91 5.91
CA PRO A 84 23.72 -13.09 4.91
C PRO A 84 22.88 -12.98 3.62
N GLU A 85 22.07 -13.99 3.31
CA GLU A 85 21.22 -14.04 2.10
C GLU A 85 19.93 -13.20 2.23
N PHE A 86 19.66 -12.64 3.42
CA PHE A 86 18.42 -11.88 3.65
C PHE A 86 18.58 -10.43 3.20
N GLU A 87 18.25 -10.16 1.95
CA GLU A 87 18.30 -8.79 1.42
C GLU A 87 17.18 -7.90 2.00
N ALA A 88 17.43 -6.57 2.02
CA ALA A 88 16.45 -5.60 2.50
C ALA A 88 15.12 -5.65 1.73
N LEU A 89 15.13 -6.11 0.48
CA LEU A 89 13.95 -6.26 -0.36
C LEU A 89 13.11 -7.50 -0.03
N ASP A 90 13.64 -8.45 0.75
CA ASP A 90 12.90 -9.66 1.16
C ASP A 90 12.01 -9.46 2.39
N VAL A 91 12.17 -8.34 3.11
CA VAL A 91 11.34 -8.03 4.29
C VAL A 91 9.83 -8.12 4.00
N PRO A 92 9.27 -7.61 2.88
CA PRO A 92 7.87 -7.81 2.56
C PRO A 92 7.49 -9.27 2.32
N ARG A 93 8.40 -10.08 1.74
CA ARG A 93 8.19 -11.51 1.51
C ARG A 93 8.08 -12.29 2.82
N PHE A 94 9.00 -12.00 3.74
CA PHE A 94 9.04 -12.68 5.04
C PHE A 94 7.80 -12.39 5.87
N ASN A 95 7.28 -11.16 5.79
CA ASN A 95 6.10 -10.73 6.54
C ASN A 95 4.78 -11.11 5.86
N SER A 96 4.77 -11.53 4.61
CA SER A 96 3.54 -11.86 3.87
C SER A 96 2.81 -13.11 4.42
N GLY A 97 3.51 -13.99 5.12
CA GLY A 97 2.94 -15.18 5.76
C GLY A 97 2.35 -14.94 7.15
N ARG A 98 2.69 -13.83 7.81
CA ARG A 98 2.28 -13.53 9.20
C ARG A 98 1.22 -12.44 9.32
N GLU A 99 1.37 -11.35 8.60
CA GLU A 99 0.36 -10.29 8.44
C GLU A 99 0.52 -9.64 7.07
N ASN A 100 -0.58 -9.55 6.31
CA ASN A 100 -0.56 -8.89 5.01
C ASN A 100 -0.17 -7.41 5.16
N TRP A 101 0.91 -7.01 4.50
CA TRP A 101 1.25 -5.60 4.38
C TRP A 101 0.15 -4.85 3.65
N SER A 102 -0.31 -3.76 4.22
CA SER A 102 -1.24 -2.86 3.56
C SER A 102 -0.56 -2.19 2.35
N PHE A 103 -1.35 -1.68 1.43
CA PHE A 103 -0.84 -0.88 0.32
C PHE A 103 0.00 0.31 0.81
N THR A 104 -0.39 0.93 1.93
CA THR A 104 0.35 2.05 2.55
C THR A 104 1.71 1.59 3.08
N ASN A 105 1.76 0.48 3.84
CA ASN A 105 3.04 -0.03 4.36
C ASN A 105 4.02 -0.37 3.23
N THR A 106 3.50 -0.94 2.14
CA THR A 106 4.29 -1.27 0.95
C THR A 106 4.79 0.01 0.25
N LEU A 107 3.93 1.04 0.12
CA LEU A 107 4.30 2.33 -0.44
C LEU A 107 5.45 2.97 0.34
N ASP A 108 5.30 3.08 1.66
CA ASP A 108 6.28 3.71 2.55
C ASP A 108 7.63 2.97 2.48
N PHE A 109 7.58 1.63 2.51
CA PHE A 109 8.78 0.80 2.42
C PHE A 109 9.58 1.04 1.13
N TYR A 110 8.92 0.99 -0.04
CA TYR A 110 9.61 1.14 -1.33
C TYR A 110 9.91 2.61 -1.69
N THR A 111 9.13 3.56 -1.20
CA THR A 111 9.42 5.00 -1.35
C THR A 111 10.67 5.37 -0.57
N THR A 112 10.83 4.90 0.66
CA THR A 112 12.04 5.10 1.48
C THR A 112 13.30 4.53 0.79
N ARG A 113 13.14 3.47 -0.01
CA ARG A 113 14.20 2.85 -0.81
C ARG A 113 14.35 3.44 -2.22
N GLN A 114 13.77 4.61 -2.44
CA GLN A 114 13.90 5.39 -3.67
C GLN A 114 13.39 4.67 -4.94
N LYS A 115 12.52 3.65 -4.81
CA LYS A 115 11.89 3.01 -5.96
C LYS A 115 11.05 4.00 -6.75
N LYS A 116 11.47 4.30 -7.99
CA LYS A 116 10.90 5.39 -8.84
C LYS A 116 9.38 5.31 -8.99
N SER A 117 8.84 4.14 -9.32
CA SER A 117 7.39 3.97 -9.55
C SER A 117 6.55 4.20 -8.29
N TYR A 118 7.06 3.80 -7.11
CA TYR A 118 6.38 4.03 -5.83
C TYR A 118 6.38 5.52 -5.45
N ARG A 119 7.47 6.24 -5.72
CA ARG A 119 7.53 7.70 -5.55
C ARG A 119 6.54 8.42 -6.48
N VAL A 120 6.38 7.93 -7.72
CA VAL A 120 5.36 8.45 -8.64
C VAL A 120 3.96 8.23 -8.06
N VAL A 121 3.65 7.03 -7.56
CA VAL A 121 2.36 6.76 -6.91
C VAL A 121 2.12 7.71 -5.73
N ALA A 122 3.09 7.87 -4.82
CA ALA A 122 2.98 8.78 -3.67
C ALA A 122 2.69 10.22 -4.13
N GLY A 123 3.43 10.72 -5.12
CA GLY A 123 3.23 12.06 -5.68
C GLY A 123 1.87 12.23 -6.35
N LYS A 124 1.38 11.22 -7.10
CA LYS A 124 0.06 11.29 -7.74
C LYS A 124 -1.08 11.19 -6.73
N MET A 125 -0.95 10.31 -5.74
CA MET A 125 -1.91 10.18 -4.65
C MET A 125 -2.08 11.51 -3.88
N SER A 126 -0.97 12.17 -3.54
CA SER A 126 -0.98 13.47 -2.89
C SER A 126 -1.56 14.55 -3.81
N ARG A 127 -1.07 14.65 -5.06
CA ARG A 127 -1.49 15.68 -6.02
C ARG A 127 -2.98 15.68 -6.30
N TYR A 128 -3.59 14.50 -6.44
CA TYR A 128 -5.01 14.36 -6.78
C TYR A 128 -5.89 14.07 -5.57
N ASN A 129 -5.31 14.03 -4.38
CA ASN A 129 -5.98 13.69 -3.12
C ASN A 129 -6.91 12.48 -3.27
N MET A 130 -6.34 11.32 -3.60
CA MET A 130 -7.10 10.11 -3.91
C MET A 130 -6.58 8.87 -3.16
N PRO A 131 -7.40 7.81 -2.99
CA PRO A 131 -6.98 6.59 -2.32
C PRO A 131 -5.87 5.86 -3.08
N ILE A 132 -4.98 5.18 -2.33
CA ILE A 132 -3.80 4.51 -2.88
C ILE A 132 -4.15 3.39 -3.89
N GLN A 133 -5.15 2.56 -3.59
CA GLN A 133 -5.50 1.43 -4.46
C GLN A 133 -6.02 1.92 -5.83
N GLU A 134 -6.83 2.97 -5.84
CA GLU A 134 -7.32 3.60 -7.06
C GLU A 134 -6.16 4.25 -7.84
N THR A 135 -5.21 4.86 -7.14
CA THR A 135 -4.01 5.41 -7.78
C THR A 135 -3.19 4.32 -8.46
N VAL A 136 -2.92 3.21 -7.77
CA VAL A 136 -2.16 2.08 -8.30
C VAL A 136 -2.87 1.45 -9.50
N ALA A 137 -4.18 1.18 -9.40
CA ALA A 137 -4.95 0.57 -10.47
C ALA A 137 -5.01 1.48 -11.72
N LEU A 138 -5.40 2.73 -11.56
CA LEU A 138 -5.56 3.65 -12.69
C LEU A 138 -4.23 3.99 -13.38
N LEU A 139 -3.10 3.99 -12.66
CA LEU A 139 -1.78 4.13 -13.27
C LEU A 139 -1.45 2.96 -14.21
N LYS A 140 -1.99 1.77 -13.94
CA LYS A 140 -1.90 0.59 -14.83
C LYS A 140 -3.02 0.52 -15.87
N GLY A 141 -3.93 1.51 -15.90
CA GLY A 141 -5.12 1.49 -16.76
C GLY A 141 -6.19 0.51 -16.30
N GLU A 142 -6.12 0.03 -15.07
CA GLU A 142 -7.07 -0.90 -14.47
C GLU A 142 -8.17 -0.16 -13.70
N MET A 143 -9.36 -0.74 -13.62
CA MET A 143 -10.47 -0.19 -12.81
C MET A 143 -10.39 -0.61 -11.34
N SER A 144 -9.70 -1.68 -11.06
CA SER A 144 -9.35 -2.18 -9.72
C SER A 144 -8.01 -2.89 -9.80
N VAL A 145 -7.30 -2.96 -8.69
CA VAL A 145 -6.02 -3.65 -8.64
C VAL A 145 -6.21 -5.12 -8.98
N SER A 146 -5.63 -5.56 -10.10
CA SER A 146 -5.62 -6.98 -10.49
C SER A 146 -4.75 -7.81 -9.54
N LYS A 147 -4.89 -9.15 -9.60
CA LYS A 147 -4.02 -10.05 -8.83
C LYS A 147 -2.55 -9.82 -9.17
N TYR A 148 -2.21 -9.68 -10.46
CA TYR A 148 -0.83 -9.46 -10.91
C TYR A 148 -0.28 -8.13 -10.44
N THR A 149 -1.02 -7.03 -10.59
CA THR A 149 -0.63 -5.71 -10.08
C THR A 149 -0.45 -5.72 -8.57
N ASN A 150 -1.30 -6.44 -7.82
CA ASN A 150 -1.16 -6.58 -6.38
C ASN A 150 0.10 -7.36 -5.98
N GLU A 151 0.43 -8.43 -6.69
CA GLU A 151 1.66 -9.18 -6.46
C GLU A 151 2.90 -8.35 -6.79
N ASP A 152 2.93 -7.68 -7.93
CA ASP A 152 4.03 -6.80 -8.32
C ASP A 152 4.20 -5.63 -7.35
N TRP A 153 3.08 -5.09 -6.84
CA TRP A 153 3.09 -4.07 -5.80
C TRP A 153 3.75 -4.59 -4.53
N LYS A 154 3.31 -5.73 -4.03
CA LYS A 154 3.85 -6.33 -2.79
C LYS A 154 5.34 -6.65 -2.89
N TRP A 155 5.78 -7.13 -4.05
CA TRP A 155 7.15 -7.62 -4.25
C TRP A 155 8.14 -6.59 -4.80
N GLY A 156 7.74 -5.33 -4.88
CA GLY A 156 8.61 -4.25 -5.36
C GLY A 156 8.90 -4.30 -6.87
N ARG A 157 8.12 -5.07 -7.63
CA ARG A 157 8.23 -5.20 -9.09
C ARG A 157 7.32 -4.22 -9.84
N TYR A 158 6.46 -3.51 -9.12
CA TYR A 158 5.57 -2.52 -9.73
C TYR A 158 6.38 -1.45 -10.47
N SER A 159 6.15 -1.37 -11.77
CA SER A 159 6.85 -0.45 -12.66
C SER A 159 5.87 0.38 -13.46
N LEU A 160 6.26 1.59 -13.84
CA LEU A 160 5.44 2.54 -14.59
C LEU A 160 6.25 3.09 -15.77
N SER A 161 5.64 3.06 -16.94
CA SER A 161 6.11 3.74 -18.13
C SER A 161 5.67 5.22 -18.14
N MET A 162 6.35 6.05 -18.90
CA MET A 162 5.93 7.45 -19.11
C MET A 162 4.56 7.54 -19.82
N GLY A 163 4.23 6.57 -20.68
CA GLY A 163 2.93 6.48 -21.34
C GLY A 163 1.79 6.28 -20.35
N GLU A 164 1.95 5.35 -19.40
CA GLU A 164 0.97 5.11 -18.33
C GLU A 164 0.77 6.35 -17.45
N ILE A 165 1.85 7.02 -17.08
CA ILE A 165 1.80 8.26 -16.28
C ILE A 165 1.05 9.37 -17.03
N LYS A 166 1.34 9.56 -18.32
CA LYS A 166 0.66 10.58 -19.15
C LYS A 166 -0.84 10.26 -19.30
N LYS A 167 -1.21 9.01 -19.57
CA LYS A 167 -2.62 8.57 -19.64
C LYS A 167 -3.34 8.81 -18.32
N PHE A 168 -2.72 8.47 -17.21
CA PHE A 168 -3.27 8.73 -15.89
C PHE A 168 -3.51 10.23 -15.68
N ASP A 169 -2.54 11.10 -15.97
CA ASP A 169 -2.69 12.54 -15.79
C ASP A 169 -3.77 13.14 -16.70
N SER A 170 -3.89 12.66 -17.94
CA SER A 170 -4.94 13.13 -18.88
C SER A 170 -6.35 12.79 -18.38
N LEU A 171 -6.51 11.69 -17.64
CA LEU A 171 -7.76 11.30 -17.01
C LEU A 171 -8.00 12.07 -15.69
N LEU A 172 -6.98 12.15 -14.84
CA LEU A 172 -7.16 12.65 -13.47
C LEU A 172 -7.21 14.18 -13.36
N LYS A 173 -6.52 14.92 -14.23
CA LYS A 173 -6.58 16.39 -14.20
C LYS A 173 -8.01 16.92 -14.38
N PRO A 174 -8.76 16.55 -15.44
CA PRO A 174 -10.14 17.01 -15.61
C PRO A 174 -11.08 16.40 -14.56
N MET A 175 -10.85 15.15 -14.11
CA MET A 175 -11.64 14.51 -13.06
C MET A 175 -11.54 15.27 -11.75
N ARG A 176 -10.32 15.64 -11.32
CA ARG A 176 -10.09 16.44 -10.12
C ARG A 176 -10.74 17.82 -10.23
N LYS A 177 -10.57 18.49 -11.37
CA LYS A 177 -11.24 19.78 -11.64
C LYS A 177 -12.75 19.69 -11.50
N ALA A 178 -13.38 18.63 -12.03
CA ALA A 178 -14.81 18.42 -11.90
C ALA A 178 -15.22 18.16 -10.45
N PHE A 179 -14.45 17.35 -9.71
CA PHE A 179 -14.72 17.06 -8.31
C PHE A 179 -14.62 18.32 -7.45
N ASP A 180 -13.60 19.16 -7.66
CA ASP A 180 -13.33 20.38 -6.90
C ASP A 180 -14.44 21.44 -7.06
N ILE A 181 -15.27 21.36 -8.10
CA ILE A 181 -16.42 22.26 -8.26
C ILE A 181 -17.38 22.13 -7.07
N ARG A 182 -17.57 20.93 -6.57
CA ARG A 182 -18.49 20.67 -5.44
C ARG A 182 -17.76 20.43 -4.11
N TYR A 183 -16.59 19.79 -4.18
CA TYR A 183 -15.83 19.32 -3.00
C TYR A 183 -14.39 19.84 -3.04
N PRO A 184 -14.18 21.16 -2.94
CA PRO A 184 -12.85 21.75 -3.07
C PRO A 184 -11.94 21.30 -1.93
N GLY A 185 -10.79 20.72 -2.29
CA GLY A 185 -9.81 20.21 -1.33
C GLY A 185 -10.13 18.85 -0.70
N ASP A 186 -11.32 18.33 -0.87
CA ASP A 186 -11.70 17.03 -0.29
C ASP A 186 -11.01 15.86 -0.99
N LYS A 187 -10.91 14.74 -0.29
CA LYS A 187 -10.42 13.48 -0.84
C LYS A 187 -11.44 12.90 -1.81
N MET A 188 -11.01 12.63 -3.04
CA MET A 188 -11.87 11.98 -4.01
C MET A 188 -12.30 10.58 -3.52
N GLN A 189 -13.60 10.33 -3.55
CA GLN A 189 -14.19 9.07 -3.11
C GLN A 189 -13.99 7.98 -4.16
N ARG A 190 -13.68 6.75 -3.71
CA ARG A 190 -13.52 5.58 -4.60
C ARG A 190 -14.69 5.40 -5.58
N PRO A 191 -15.96 5.44 -5.14
CA PRO A 191 -17.10 5.29 -6.05
C PRO A 191 -17.12 6.36 -7.14
N PHE A 192 -16.89 7.63 -6.81
CA PHE A 192 -16.80 8.72 -7.79
C PHE A 192 -15.71 8.45 -8.83
N ILE A 193 -14.48 8.16 -8.38
CA ILE A 193 -13.33 7.89 -9.26
C ILE A 193 -13.67 6.79 -10.27
N ARG A 194 -14.21 5.66 -9.80
CA ARG A 194 -14.55 4.50 -10.65
C ARG A 194 -15.67 4.81 -11.63
N THR A 195 -16.71 5.48 -11.16
CA THR A 195 -17.84 5.88 -12.02
C THR A 195 -17.36 6.77 -13.16
N ILE A 196 -16.60 7.82 -12.86
CA ILE A 196 -16.10 8.72 -13.91
C ILE A 196 -15.10 8.02 -14.83
N ALA A 197 -14.17 7.22 -14.30
CA ALA A 197 -13.22 6.47 -15.13
C ALA A 197 -13.93 5.45 -16.06
N LYS A 198 -15.06 4.87 -15.66
CA LYS A 198 -15.91 4.07 -16.56
C LYS A 198 -16.62 4.94 -17.60
N ALA A 199 -17.19 6.06 -17.16
CA ALA A 199 -17.94 6.95 -18.07
C ALA A 199 -17.05 7.51 -19.18
N THR A 200 -15.78 7.81 -18.93
CA THR A 200 -14.84 8.31 -19.96
C THR A 200 -14.53 7.30 -21.07
N LYS A 201 -14.92 6.03 -20.92
CA LYS A 201 -14.83 5.02 -22.01
C LYS A 201 -15.97 5.11 -23.00
N ASN A 202 -17.02 5.85 -22.66
CA ASN A 202 -18.16 6.09 -23.56
C ASN A 202 -17.82 7.28 -24.48
N SER A 203 -18.04 7.10 -25.80
CA SER A 203 -17.79 8.15 -26.80
C SER A 203 -18.64 9.42 -26.60
N ASN A 204 -19.79 9.31 -25.93
CA ASN A 204 -20.68 10.44 -25.63
C ASN A 204 -20.31 11.18 -24.33
N PHE A 205 -19.24 10.76 -23.62
CA PHE A 205 -18.82 11.42 -22.42
C PHE A 205 -18.16 12.78 -22.71
N SER A 206 -18.52 13.82 -21.96
CA SER A 206 -17.95 15.17 -22.06
C SER A 206 -17.60 15.71 -20.69
N TRP A 207 -16.37 16.18 -20.54
CA TRP A 207 -15.90 16.85 -19.32
C TRP A 207 -16.64 18.16 -19.04
N ASP A 208 -16.97 18.94 -20.09
CA ASP A 208 -17.70 20.20 -19.92
C ASP A 208 -19.11 19.97 -19.42
N ARG A 209 -19.73 18.92 -19.91
CA ARG A 209 -21.05 18.48 -19.46
C ARG A 209 -21.00 18.04 -18.00
N LEU A 210 -20.00 17.23 -17.61
CA LEU A 210 -19.81 16.85 -16.22
C LEU A 210 -19.59 18.08 -15.33
N ASN A 211 -18.73 19.03 -15.74
CA ASN A 211 -18.49 20.28 -14.99
C ASN A 211 -19.78 21.08 -14.79
N THR A 212 -20.64 21.17 -15.82
CA THR A 212 -21.94 21.87 -15.74
C THR A 212 -22.87 21.17 -14.75
N VAL A 213 -22.93 19.84 -14.79
CA VAL A 213 -23.73 19.02 -13.87
C VAL A 213 -23.23 19.20 -12.44
N MET A 214 -21.91 19.20 -12.21
CA MET A 214 -21.33 19.39 -10.88
C MET A 214 -21.64 20.76 -10.29
N ARG A 215 -21.67 21.84 -11.11
CA ARG A 215 -22.08 23.18 -10.67
C ARG A 215 -23.55 23.25 -10.29
N ASN A 216 -24.41 22.73 -11.16
CA ASN A 216 -25.85 22.97 -11.04
C ASN A 216 -26.57 21.97 -10.11
N ASN A 217 -26.06 20.73 -10.06
CA ASN A 217 -26.73 19.62 -9.41
C ASN A 217 -25.81 18.78 -8.50
N GLY A 218 -24.56 19.19 -8.29
CA GLY A 218 -23.56 18.41 -7.53
C GLY A 218 -24.01 18.01 -6.13
N ALA A 219 -24.90 18.79 -5.49
CA ALA A 219 -25.48 18.46 -4.18
C ALA A 219 -26.22 17.10 -4.14
N LYS A 220 -26.72 16.63 -5.28
CA LYS A 220 -27.36 15.30 -5.37
C LYS A 220 -26.40 14.15 -5.15
N LEU A 221 -25.10 14.39 -5.28
CA LEU A 221 -24.07 13.40 -5.00
C LEU A 221 -23.75 13.23 -3.52
N ASP A 222 -24.15 14.18 -2.67
CA ASP A 222 -23.85 14.16 -1.23
C ASP A 222 -24.42 12.93 -0.50
N GLY A 223 -25.50 12.34 -1.04
CA GLY A 223 -26.10 11.11 -0.54
C GLY A 223 -25.57 9.82 -1.11
N CYS A 224 -24.69 9.87 -2.14
CA CYS A 224 -24.17 8.68 -2.80
C CYS A 224 -23.13 7.96 -1.91
N ARG A 225 -23.37 6.67 -1.60
CA ARG A 225 -22.51 5.88 -0.71
C ARG A 225 -21.69 4.82 -1.45
N ASN A 226 -22.12 4.40 -2.61
CA ASN A 226 -21.50 3.35 -3.40
C ASN A 226 -21.48 3.69 -4.90
N GLU A 227 -20.84 2.84 -5.70
CA GLU A 227 -20.68 3.06 -7.14
C GLU A 227 -22.01 3.09 -7.88
N THR A 228 -22.97 2.26 -7.49
CA THR A 228 -24.32 2.20 -8.11
C THR A 228 -25.07 3.50 -7.89
N ASP A 229 -25.03 4.08 -6.69
CA ASP A 229 -25.64 5.38 -6.39
C ASP A 229 -25.05 6.48 -7.26
N TYR A 230 -23.72 6.53 -7.38
CA TYR A 230 -23.03 7.50 -8.24
C TYR A 230 -23.40 7.33 -9.71
N ILE A 231 -23.44 6.08 -10.23
CA ILE A 231 -23.83 5.80 -11.62
C ILE A 231 -25.24 6.30 -11.88
N ASN A 232 -26.21 5.89 -11.07
CA ASN A 232 -27.61 6.25 -11.25
C ASN A 232 -27.82 7.76 -11.17
N THR A 233 -27.21 8.41 -10.16
CA THR A 233 -27.36 9.84 -9.95
C THR A 233 -26.72 10.65 -11.07
N LEU A 234 -25.50 10.31 -11.49
CA LEU A 234 -24.80 10.98 -12.58
C LEU A 234 -25.48 10.74 -13.94
N SER A 235 -25.93 9.51 -14.23
CA SER A 235 -26.68 9.22 -15.47
C SER A 235 -27.95 10.07 -15.54
N ASN A 236 -28.76 10.08 -14.47
CA ASN A 236 -29.95 10.89 -14.41
C ASN A 236 -29.70 12.40 -14.57
N MET A 237 -28.57 12.90 -14.05
CA MET A 237 -28.19 14.32 -14.19
C MET A 237 -27.67 14.62 -15.59
N LEU A 238 -26.90 13.70 -16.19
CA LEU A 238 -26.37 13.84 -17.56
C LEU A 238 -27.47 13.71 -18.59
N ASP A 239 -28.43 12.80 -18.43
CA ASP A 239 -29.55 12.60 -19.36
C ASP A 239 -30.57 13.75 -19.35
N LYS A 240 -30.89 14.26 -18.16
CA LYS A 240 -31.78 15.44 -18.01
C LYS A 240 -31.15 16.73 -18.59
N GLY A 241 -29.82 16.81 -18.71
CA GLY A 241 -29.12 17.91 -19.39
C GLY A 241 -29.25 17.83 -20.93
N LEU A 242 -29.58 16.66 -21.52
CA LEU A 242 -29.81 16.51 -22.96
C LEU A 242 -31.19 17.01 -23.38
N THR A 243 -32.17 17.00 -22.49
CA THR A 243 -33.57 17.36 -22.82
C THR A 243 -33.87 18.86 -22.72
N LYS A 244 -32.89 19.71 -22.27
CA LYS A 244 -33.09 21.17 -22.15
C LYS A 244 -32.33 22.02 -23.18
N SER A 245 -31.88 21.43 -24.27
CA SER A 245 -31.37 22.15 -25.45
C SER A 245 -32.32 21.93 -26.61
N LYS A 246 -33.52 22.50 -26.52
CA LYS A 246 -34.39 22.82 -27.63
C LYS A 246 -34.77 24.27 -27.54
#